data_754767deba16e04c8d4d9fb70771851c
#
_entry.id   754767deba16e04c8d4d9fb70771851c
#
_cell.length_a   1.000
_cell.length_b   1.000
_cell.length_c   1.000
_cell.angle_alpha   90.00
_cell.angle_beta   90.00
_cell.angle_gamma   90.00
#
_symmetry.space_group_name_H-M   'P 1'
#
loop_
_entity.id
_entity.type
_entity.pdbx_description
1 polymer ?
#
loop_
_entity_poly.entity_id
_entity_poly.type
_entity_poly.pdbx_seq_one_letter_code
_entity_poly.pdbx_strand_id
1 'polypeptide(L)'
;EIRLSLVGSEMCIRDRHNCDLVNLEDMLENGTIISGTYIEKPHSFSTACNIATQIIAQVASNQYGGQSISLAHLAPFVQVSRDKIKKEVLDEVKMLGSNAGEEVLNEIVEKRLRKEVEKGIQTIQYQVITLMTTNGQAPFLTIFMYLNEAKNESEKKDLALITEEMLRQRIKGVKNEKGVWITPAFPKLIYVLEEDNIREGEPYYYLTELAARCTAKRMVPDYISEKKMKELKEGNCFPVMGCRSALAPWKDENGNYKFYGRFNQGVVTINLVDVALSSGRNYDRFWEIFDERLQLCYRAVSYTHLRAHETKANLV
;
A
#
# COMPACT_ATOMS: atom_id res chain seq x y z
N GLU A 1 10.83 11.29 -36.77
CA GLU A 1 12.11 10.61 -36.39
C GLU A 1 12.23 10.42 -34.89
N ILE A 2 11.99 11.43 -34.07
CA ILE A 2 11.89 11.30 -32.60
C ILE A 2 10.80 10.28 -32.21
N ARG A 3 9.78 10.16 -33.03
CA ARG A 3 8.67 9.21 -32.87
C ARG A 3 9.09 7.75 -33.04
N LEU A 4 10.02 7.44 -33.91
CA LEU A 4 10.47 6.07 -34.20
C LEU A 4 11.52 5.54 -33.23
N SER A 5 12.43 6.40 -32.75
CA SER A 5 13.42 6.03 -31.75
C SER A 5 12.80 5.83 -30.36
N LEU A 6 11.63 6.42 -30.11
CA LEU A 6 10.90 6.32 -28.86
C LEU A 6 9.83 5.22 -28.87
N VAL A 7 9.54 4.57 -30.00
CA VAL A 7 8.43 3.60 -30.09
C VAL A 7 8.57 2.46 -29.08
N GLY A 8 9.76 1.90 -28.90
CA GLY A 8 9.98 0.87 -27.89
C GLY A 8 10.01 1.43 -26.44
N SER A 9 10.64 2.57 -26.24
CA SER A 9 10.72 3.23 -24.94
C SER A 9 9.50 4.08 -24.61
N GLU A 10 8.84 4.67 -25.62
CA GLU A 10 7.58 5.39 -25.43
C GLU A 10 6.39 4.49 -25.11
N MET A 11 6.29 3.30 -25.72
CA MET A 11 5.31 2.32 -25.30
C MET A 11 5.51 1.99 -23.82
N CYS A 12 6.74 1.75 -23.38
CA CYS A 12 7.05 1.53 -21.98
C CYS A 12 6.75 2.74 -21.08
N ILE A 13 6.94 3.98 -21.55
CA ILE A 13 6.68 5.22 -20.79
C ILE A 13 5.18 5.55 -20.80
N ARG A 14 4.49 5.35 -21.90
CA ARG A 14 3.05 5.64 -22.03
C ARG A 14 2.17 4.62 -21.34
N ASP A 15 2.61 3.37 -21.31
CA ASP A 15 1.89 2.27 -20.66
C ASP A 15 2.26 2.13 -19.18
N ARG A 16 3.22 2.90 -18.67
CA ARG A 16 3.57 2.93 -17.27
C ARG A 16 2.65 3.88 -16.49
N HIS A 17 2.03 3.32 -15.49
CA HIS A 17 1.23 4.08 -14.54
C HIS A 17 2.11 5.01 -13.70
N ASN A 18 1.55 6.15 -13.28
CA ASN A 18 2.26 6.99 -12.34
C ASN A 18 2.18 6.42 -10.92
N CYS A 19 0.97 6.31 -10.37
CA CYS A 19 0.76 5.71 -9.04
C CYS A 19 -0.40 4.72 -9.09
N ASP A 20 -0.28 3.63 -8.32
CA ASP A 20 -1.23 2.53 -8.30
C ASP A 20 -1.79 2.27 -6.89
N LEU A 21 -3.08 1.91 -6.82
CA LEU A 21 -3.69 1.23 -5.69
C LEU A 21 -3.72 -0.27 -6.00
N VAL A 22 -2.74 -1.00 -5.51
CA VAL A 22 -2.55 -2.41 -5.88
C VAL A 22 -3.67 -3.27 -5.29
N ASN A 23 -4.33 -4.08 -6.12
CA ASN A 23 -5.31 -5.06 -5.67
C ASN A 23 -4.61 -6.34 -5.17
N LEU A 24 -3.89 -6.19 -4.05
CA LEU A 24 -3.11 -7.28 -3.47
C LEU A 24 -4.01 -8.41 -2.96
N GLU A 25 -5.24 -8.10 -2.53
CA GLU A 25 -6.22 -9.10 -2.09
C GLU A 25 -6.50 -10.12 -3.19
N ASP A 26 -6.90 -9.64 -4.36
CA ASP A 26 -7.21 -10.50 -5.51
C ASP A 26 -6.01 -11.33 -5.95
N MET A 27 -4.84 -10.71 -6.02
CA MET A 27 -3.60 -11.36 -6.43
C MET A 27 -3.15 -12.46 -5.46
N LEU A 28 -3.42 -12.33 -4.17
CA LEU A 28 -3.11 -13.34 -3.17
C LEU A 28 -4.19 -14.43 -3.08
N GLU A 29 -5.48 -14.06 -3.22
CA GLU A 29 -6.58 -15.03 -3.11
C GLU A 29 -6.70 -15.93 -4.34
N ASN A 30 -6.55 -15.37 -5.54
CA ASN A 30 -6.75 -16.07 -6.81
C ASN A 30 -5.43 -16.51 -7.48
N GLY A 31 -4.30 -16.17 -6.87
CA GLY A 31 -3.00 -16.34 -7.47
C GLY A 31 -2.66 -15.24 -8.48
N THR A 32 -1.42 -15.20 -8.89
CA THR A 32 -0.91 -14.19 -9.81
C THR A 32 0.19 -14.74 -10.70
N ILE A 33 0.50 -14.04 -11.79
CA ILE A 33 1.62 -14.39 -12.67
C ILE A 33 2.75 -13.39 -12.45
N ILE A 34 3.91 -13.87 -12.05
CA ILE A 34 5.13 -13.08 -11.89
C ILE A 34 6.19 -13.64 -12.83
N SER A 35 6.70 -12.82 -13.73
CA SER A 35 7.73 -13.22 -14.70
C SER A 35 7.40 -14.51 -15.47
N GLY A 36 6.13 -14.68 -15.86
CA GLY A 36 5.65 -15.85 -16.61
C GLY A 36 5.41 -17.10 -15.76
N THR A 37 5.59 -17.03 -14.45
CA THR A 37 5.35 -18.14 -13.52
C THR A 37 4.08 -17.88 -12.73
N TYR A 38 3.17 -18.87 -12.71
CA TYR A 38 1.97 -18.80 -11.87
C TYR A 38 2.33 -19.03 -10.40
N ILE A 39 1.91 -18.13 -9.56
CA ILE A 39 2.09 -18.16 -8.11
C ILE A 39 0.73 -18.44 -7.48
N GLU A 40 0.63 -19.57 -6.81
CA GLU A 40 -0.60 -20.00 -6.13
C GLU A 40 -0.88 -19.17 -4.88
N LYS A 41 -2.13 -19.31 -4.37
CA LYS A 41 -2.55 -18.74 -3.09
C LYS A 41 -1.60 -19.15 -1.96
N PRO A 42 -1.10 -18.20 -1.15
CA PRO A 42 -0.20 -18.53 -0.04
C PRO A 42 -0.88 -19.35 1.06
N HIS A 43 -0.11 -20.28 1.63
CA HIS A 43 -0.55 -21.17 2.71
C HIS A 43 -0.02 -20.75 4.09
N SER A 44 0.46 -19.52 4.23
CA SER A 44 0.87 -18.91 5.50
C SER A 44 1.03 -17.40 5.37
N PHE A 45 1.00 -16.70 6.48
CA PHE A 45 1.24 -15.27 6.54
C PHE A 45 2.64 -14.90 6.04
N SER A 46 3.66 -15.63 6.44
CA SER A 46 5.04 -15.40 5.97
C SER A 46 5.16 -15.54 4.46
N THR A 47 4.50 -16.55 3.88
CA THR A 47 4.47 -16.74 2.41
C THR A 47 3.70 -15.62 1.73
N ALA A 48 2.57 -15.18 2.28
CA ALA A 48 1.80 -14.05 1.76
C ALA A 48 2.64 -12.76 1.75
N CYS A 49 3.37 -12.48 2.82
CA CYS A 49 4.30 -11.34 2.89
C CYS A 49 5.40 -11.42 1.82
N ASN A 50 5.97 -12.61 1.60
CA ASN A 50 7.01 -12.80 0.59
C ASN A 50 6.46 -12.58 -0.84
N ILE A 51 5.31 -13.18 -1.17
CA ILE A 51 4.66 -12.99 -2.46
C ILE A 51 4.26 -11.52 -2.65
N ALA A 52 3.72 -10.86 -1.62
CA ALA A 52 3.40 -9.44 -1.64
C ALA A 52 4.62 -8.59 -2.02
N THR A 53 5.81 -8.88 -1.49
CA THR A 53 7.02 -8.14 -1.84
C THR A 53 7.46 -8.36 -3.28
N GLN A 54 7.25 -9.55 -3.84
CA GLN A 54 7.51 -9.83 -5.26
C GLN A 54 6.53 -9.08 -6.16
N ILE A 55 5.23 -9.04 -5.80
CA ILE A 55 4.23 -8.24 -6.50
C ILE A 55 4.61 -6.75 -6.47
N ILE A 56 5.00 -6.23 -5.29
CA ILE A 56 5.47 -4.85 -5.12
C ILE A 56 6.63 -4.53 -6.05
N ALA A 57 7.62 -5.43 -6.13
CA ALA A 57 8.79 -5.26 -7.00
C ALA A 57 8.40 -5.26 -8.49
N GLN A 58 7.50 -6.15 -8.88
CA GLN A 58 6.99 -6.24 -10.25
C GLN A 58 6.20 -4.99 -10.65
N VAL A 59 5.28 -4.53 -9.80
CA VAL A 59 4.52 -3.29 -10.02
C VAL A 59 5.48 -2.10 -10.10
N ALA A 60 6.41 -1.96 -9.17
CA ALA A 60 7.39 -0.87 -9.15
C ALA A 60 8.30 -0.84 -10.40
N SER A 61 8.54 -2.00 -11.03
CA SER A 61 9.30 -2.09 -12.28
C SER A 61 8.51 -1.60 -13.50
N ASN A 62 7.19 -1.54 -13.40
CA ASN A 62 6.28 -1.16 -14.49
C ASN A 62 5.60 0.21 -14.29
N GLN A 63 5.95 0.93 -13.24
CA GLN A 63 5.44 2.28 -12.95
C GLN A 63 6.59 3.25 -12.70
N TYR A 64 6.30 4.55 -12.69
CA TYR A 64 7.29 5.58 -12.36
C TYR A 64 6.94 6.41 -11.11
N GLY A 65 5.77 6.21 -10.53
CA GLY A 65 5.34 6.82 -9.26
C GLY A 65 5.34 5.84 -8.10
N GLY A 66 4.44 6.05 -7.14
CA GLY A 66 4.31 5.23 -5.96
C GLY A 66 3.17 4.21 -6.07
N GLN A 67 3.22 3.19 -5.25
CA GLN A 67 2.15 2.23 -5.09
C GLN A 67 1.67 2.19 -3.65
N SER A 68 0.38 1.92 -3.47
CA SER A 68 -0.21 1.74 -2.15
C SER A 68 -0.83 0.36 -2.03
N ILE A 69 -0.60 -0.28 -0.90
CA ILE A 69 -1.24 -1.53 -0.50
C ILE A 69 -1.94 -1.34 0.83
N SER A 70 -2.97 -2.16 1.11
CA SER A 70 -3.57 -2.24 2.43
C SER A 70 -3.04 -3.45 3.20
N LEU A 71 -2.79 -3.28 4.51
CA LEU A 71 -2.51 -4.41 5.39
C LEU A 71 -3.71 -5.34 5.56
N ALA A 72 -4.94 -4.85 5.36
CA ALA A 72 -6.14 -5.67 5.39
C ALA A 72 -6.08 -6.84 4.40
N HIS A 73 -5.41 -6.67 3.26
CA HIS A 73 -5.23 -7.74 2.27
C HIS A 73 -4.35 -8.90 2.75
N LEU A 74 -3.56 -8.69 3.80
CA LEU A 74 -2.72 -9.72 4.42
C LEU A 74 -3.37 -10.37 5.65
N ALA A 75 -4.38 -9.71 6.25
CA ALA A 75 -5.02 -10.16 7.47
C ALA A 75 -5.63 -11.59 7.39
N PRO A 76 -6.29 -12.01 6.29
CA PRO A 76 -6.83 -13.37 6.17
C PRO A 76 -5.76 -14.47 6.33
N PHE A 77 -4.51 -14.20 5.94
CA PHE A 77 -3.43 -15.17 6.01
C PHE A 77 -2.87 -15.37 7.43
N VAL A 78 -3.21 -14.48 8.37
CA VAL A 78 -2.92 -14.69 9.80
C VAL A 78 -3.74 -15.85 10.33
N GLN A 79 -5.03 -15.92 9.98
CA GLN A 79 -5.88 -17.04 10.36
C GLN A 79 -5.41 -18.35 9.72
N VAL A 80 -5.01 -18.35 8.45
CA VAL A 80 -4.41 -19.51 7.76
C VAL A 80 -3.19 -20.03 8.52
N SER A 81 -2.30 -19.12 8.95
CA SER A 81 -1.15 -19.48 9.77
C SER A 81 -1.54 -20.01 11.15
N ARG A 82 -2.54 -19.38 11.80
CA ARG A 82 -3.04 -19.82 13.11
C ARG A 82 -3.54 -21.26 13.06
N ASP A 83 -4.33 -21.60 12.04
CA ASP A 83 -4.87 -22.96 11.86
C ASP A 83 -3.76 -23.99 11.59
N LYS A 84 -2.78 -23.61 10.76
CA LYS A 84 -1.59 -24.45 10.48
C LYS A 84 -0.78 -24.70 11.75
N ILE A 85 -0.45 -23.64 12.48
CA ILE A 85 0.33 -23.73 13.74
C ILE A 85 -0.43 -24.55 14.77
N LYS A 86 -1.75 -24.38 14.88
CA LYS A 86 -2.60 -25.15 15.78
C LYS A 86 -2.51 -26.65 15.47
N LYS A 87 -2.58 -27.02 14.20
CA LYS A 87 -2.42 -28.41 13.76
C LYS A 87 -1.03 -28.96 14.12
N GLU A 88 0.02 -28.21 13.83
CA GLU A 88 1.41 -28.60 14.14
C GLU A 88 1.61 -28.82 15.65
N VAL A 89 1.12 -27.90 16.50
CA VAL A 89 1.20 -28.00 17.96
C VAL A 89 0.43 -29.22 18.47
N LEU A 90 -0.77 -29.49 17.94
CA LEU A 90 -1.55 -30.66 18.33
C LEU A 90 -0.86 -31.98 17.96
N ASP A 91 -0.23 -32.05 16.79
CA ASP A 91 0.51 -33.22 16.35
C ASP A 91 1.78 -33.45 17.21
N GLU A 92 2.52 -32.37 17.54
CA GLU A 92 3.66 -32.43 18.46
C GLU A 92 3.26 -32.95 19.84
N VAL A 93 2.16 -32.45 20.41
CA VAL A 93 1.65 -32.86 21.73
C VAL A 93 1.24 -34.35 21.74
N LYS A 94 0.59 -34.81 20.67
CA LYS A 94 0.25 -36.22 20.48
C LYS A 94 1.51 -37.09 20.42
N MET A 95 2.53 -36.68 19.67
CA MET A 95 3.80 -37.43 19.56
C MET A 95 4.52 -37.53 20.90
N LEU A 96 4.41 -36.50 21.74
CA LEU A 96 5.03 -36.47 23.07
C LEU A 96 4.21 -37.24 24.13
N GLY A 97 3.04 -37.74 23.79
CA GLY A 97 2.14 -38.44 24.74
C GLY A 97 1.65 -37.53 25.89
N SER A 98 1.68 -36.21 25.70
CA SER A 98 1.33 -35.23 26.70
C SER A 98 -0.14 -34.82 26.58
N ASN A 99 -0.81 -34.62 27.72
CA ASN A 99 -2.16 -34.02 27.80
C ASN A 99 -2.02 -32.56 28.23
N ALA A 100 -1.70 -31.66 27.33
CA ALA A 100 -1.71 -30.23 27.61
C ALA A 100 -3.16 -29.72 27.57
N GLY A 101 -3.51 -28.88 28.55
CA GLY A 101 -4.83 -28.22 28.56
C GLY A 101 -5.00 -27.25 27.38
N GLU A 102 -6.23 -27.03 26.96
CA GLU A 102 -6.56 -26.18 25.80
C GLU A 102 -6.03 -24.75 25.90
N GLU A 103 -6.02 -24.19 27.11
CA GLU A 103 -5.45 -22.84 27.35
C GLU A 103 -3.95 -22.79 27.05
N VAL A 104 -3.19 -23.78 27.48
CA VAL A 104 -1.74 -23.86 27.22
C VAL A 104 -1.46 -24.05 25.74
N LEU A 105 -2.26 -24.84 25.05
CA LEU A 105 -2.16 -25.03 23.60
C LEU A 105 -2.41 -23.71 22.86
N ASN A 106 -3.46 -23.00 23.21
CA ASN A 106 -3.80 -21.72 22.62
C ASN A 106 -2.69 -20.67 22.87
N GLU A 107 -2.12 -20.62 24.07
CA GLU A 107 -1.00 -19.73 24.36
C GLU A 107 0.23 -20.03 23.51
N ILE A 108 0.56 -21.31 23.31
CA ILE A 108 1.67 -21.73 22.43
C ILE A 108 1.40 -21.30 20.99
N VAL A 109 0.17 -21.53 20.49
CA VAL A 109 -0.25 -21.17 19.15
C VAL A 109 -0.09 -19.66 18.94
N GLU A 110 -0.65 -18.83 19.81
CA GLU A 110 -0.58 -17.38 19.69
C GLU A 110 0.87 -16.86 19.81
N LYS A 111 1.70 -17.45 20.64
CA LYS A 111 3.13 -17.12 20.74
C LYS A 111 3.90 -17.44 19.46
N ARG A 112 3.61 -18.58 18.82
CA ARG A 112 4.21 -18.95 17.53
C ARG A 112 3.72 -18.06 16.41
N LEU A 113 2.41 -17.76 16.40
CA LEU A 113 1.79 -16.87 15.44
C LEU A 113 2.39 -15.46 15.49
N ARG A 114 2.55 -14.88 16.68
CA ARG A 114 3.21 -13.58 16.83
C ARG A 114 4.62 -13.56 16.26
N LYS A 115 5.39 -14.64 16.43
CA LYS A 115 6.72 -14.76 15.82
C LYS A 115 6.66 -14.86 14.29
N GLU A 116 5.64 -15.51 13.75
CA GLU A 116 5.45 -15.58 12.30
C GLU A 116 5.08 -14.21 11.73
N VAL A 117 4.16 -13.48 12.40
CA VAL A 117 3.79 -12.11 12.02
C VAL A 117 5.01 -11.20 12.08
N GLU A 118 5.82 -11.26 13.15
CA GLU A 118 7.07 -10.51 13.26
C GLU A 118 8.01 -10.76 12.07
N LYS A 119 8.23 -12.03 11.70
CA LYS A 119 9.07 -12.39 10.55
C LYS A 119 8.49 -11.91 9.22
N GLY A 120 7.17 -12.06 9.02
CA GLY A 120 6.49 -11.62 7.81
C GLY A 120 6.61 -10.11 7.61
N ILE A 121 6.34 -9.33 8.64
CA ILE A 121 6.46 -7.87 8.60
C ILE A 121 7.91 -7.43 8.43
N GLN A 122 8.84 -8.11 9.09
CA GLN A 122 10.27 -7.87 8.90
C GLN A 122 10.69 -8.13 7.44
N THR A 123 10.17 -9.19 6.83
CA THR A 123 10.42 -9.50 5.41
C THR A 123 9.96 -8.35 4.52
N ILE A 124 8.74 -7.84 4.69
CA ILE A 124 8.25 -6.69 3.93
C ILE A 124 9.18 -5.48 4.10
N GLN A 125 9.54 -5.15 5.35
CA GLN A 125 10.38 -3.98 5.63
C GLN A 125 11.76 -4.10 4.97
N TYR A 126 12.44 -5.23 5.10
CA TYR A 126 13.78 -5.39 4.53
C TYR A 126 13.75 -5.56 3.01
N GLN A 127 12.81 -6.30 2.46
CA GLN A 127 12.70 -6.48 1.01
C GLN A 127 12.42 -5.15 0.29
N VAL A 128 11.51 -4.34 0.80
CA VAL A 128 11.21 -3.03 0.18
C VAL A 128 12.43 -2.11 0.15
N ILE A 129 13.33 -2.21 1.13
CA ILE A 129 14.53 -1.37 1.21
C ILE A 129 15.65 -1.91 0.32
N THR A 130 15.77 -3.23 0.19
CA THR A 130 16.87 -3.91 -0.48
C THR A 130 16.58 -4.27 -1.93
N LEU A 131 15.30 -4.33 -2.33
CA LEU A 131 14.91 -4.57 -3.71
C LEU A 131 15.22 -3.35 -4.58
N MET A 132 15.86 -3.63 -5.71
CA MET A 132 16.04 -2.65 -6.78
C MET A 132 15.08 -2.99 -7.92
N THR A 133 14.32 -2.02 -8.36
CA THR A 133 13.49 -2.15 -9.56
C THR A 133 14.36 -2.15 -10.82
N THR A 134 13.81 -2.53 -11.96
CA THR A 134 14.48 -2.41 -13.26
C THR A 134 14.91 -0.98 -13.59
N ASN A 135 14.30 0.01 -12.93
CA ASN A 135 14.64 1.43 -13.07
C ASN A 135 15.78 1.88 -12.13
N GLY A 136 16.38 0.98 -11.36
CA GLY A 136 17.45 1.30 -10.43
C GLY A 136 17.01 2.04 -9.16
N GLN A 137 15.72 1.98 -8.81
CA GLN A 137 15.16 2.63 -7.62
C GLN A 137 14.58 1.61 -6.66
N ALA A 138 14.56 1.91 -5.36
CA ALA A 138 13.78 1.16 -4.39
C ALA A 138 12.27 1.39 -4.65
N PRO A 139 11.39 0.37 -4.41
CA PRO A 139 9.95 0.54 -4.56
C PRO A 139 9.42 1.69 -3.70
N PHE A 140 8.75 2.65 -4.32
CA PHE A 140 8.05 3.72 -3.61
C PHE A 140 6.73 3.18 -3.09
N LEU A 141 6.79 2.50 -1.93
CA LEU A 141 5.65 1.83 -1.33
C LEU A 141 5.01 2.67 -0.23
N THR A 142 3.68 2.72 -0.21
CA THR A 142 2.86 3.21 0.90
C THR A 142 2.02 2.06 1.44
N ILE A 143 2.01 1.89 2.75
CA ILE A 143 1.19 0.89 3.45
C ILE A 143 0.08 1.61 4.20
N PHE A 144 -1.16 1.21 3.91
CA PHE A 144 -2.38 1.72 4.51
C PHE A 144 -2.82 0.80 5.65
N MET A 145 -2.99 1.37 6.83
CA MET A 145 -3.37 0.69 8.06
C MET A 145 -4.75 1.21 8.48
N TYR A 146 -5.80 0.47 8.13
CA TYR A 146 -7.19 0.82 8.34
C TYR A 146 -7.96 -0.39 8.89
N LEU A 147 -8.33 -0.37 10.17
CA LEU A 147 -8.92 -1.53 10.84
C LEU A 147 -10.34 -1.83 10.36
N ASN A 148 -11.13 -0.80 10.07
CA ASN A 148 -12.50 -0.98 9.57
C ASN A 148 -12.56 -1.45 8.11
N GLU A 149 -11.43 -1.73 7.47
CA GLU A 149 -11.36 -2.43 6.17
C GLU A 149 -11.52 -3.95 6.34
N ALA A 150 -11.31 -4.48 7.53
CA ALA A 150 -11.52 -5.89 7.84
C ALA A 150 -12.99 -6.31 7.66
N LYS A 151 -13.20 -7.51 7.15
CA LYS A 151 -14.54 -8.04 6.80
C LYS A 151 -15.34 -8.50 8.02
N ASN A 152 -14.66 -8.80 9.13
CA ASN A 152 -15.26 -9.26 10.37
C ASN A 152 -14.35 -9.01 11.56
N GLU A 153 -14.87 -9.18 12.78
CA GLU A 153 -14.14 -8.88 14.02
C GLU A 153 -12.90 -9.76 14.25
N SER A 154 -12.88 -11.00 13.78
CA SER A 154 -11.69 -11.85 13.88
C SER A 154 -10.56 -11.32 13.00
N GLU A 155 -10.88 -10.99 11.75
CA GLU A 155 -9.94 -10.38 10.80
C GLU A 155 -9.46 -9.00 11.29
N LYS A 156 -10.34 -8.21 11.93
CA LYS A 156 -9.98 -6.92 12.52
C LYS A 156 -8.94 -7.07 13.63
N LYS A 157 -9.07 -8.09 14.49
CA LYS A 157 -8.07 -8.41 15.52
C LYS A 157 -6.74 -8.84 14.90
N ASP A 158 -6.76 -9.62 13.85
CA ASP A 158 -5.58 -10.05 13.13
C ASP A 158 -4.91 -8.88 12.40
N LEU A 159 -5.71 -7.98 11.82
CA LEU A 159 -5.22 -6.74 11.22
C LEU A 159 -4.60 -5.80 12.28
N ALA A 160 -5.20 -5.72 13.47
CA ALA A 160 -4.63 -4.97 14.58
C ALA A 160 -3.27 -5.54 15.01
N LEU A 161 -3.12 -6.87 15.05
CA LEU A 161 -1.85 -7.54 15.34
C LEU A 161 -0.76 -7.21 14.29
N ILE A 162 -1.13 -7.23 13.00
CA ILE A 162 -0.21 -6.86 11.91
C ILE A 162 0.18 -5.38 12.02
N THR A 163 -0.79 -4.51 12.28
CA THR A 163 -0.58 -3.06 12.43
C THR A 163 0.34 -2.77 13.63
N GLU A 164 0.12 -3.43 14.76
CA GLU A 164 0.98 -3.33 15.93
C GLU A 164 2.43 -3.68 15.57
N GLU A 165 2.62 -4.81 14.90
CA GLU A 165 3.97 -5.27 14.54
C GLU A 165 4.63 -4.33 13.51
N MET A 166 3.89 -3.83 12.53
CA MET A 166 4.39 -2.85 11.57
C MET A 166 4.91 -1.59 12.26
N LEU A 167 4.17 -1.07 13.24
CA LEU A 167 4.58 0.10 14.01
C LEU A 167 5.80 -0.20 14.89
N ARG A 168 5.85 -1.38 15.54
CA ARG A 168 7.01 -1.82 16.35
C ARG A 168 8.28 -1.94 15.52
N GLN A 169 8.20 -2.56 14.35
CA GLN A 169 9.33 -2.68 13.42
C GLN A 169 9.78 -1.29 12.94
N ARG A 170 8.86 -0.39 12.67
CA ARG A 170 9.17 0.99 12.28
C ARG A 170 9.86 1.76 13.41
N ILE A 171 9.40 1.63 14.66
CA ILE A 171 10.03 2.24 15.83
C ILE A 171 11.46 1.75 15.98
N LYS A 172 11.71 0.46 15.80
CA LYS A 172 13.05 -0.15 15.81
C LYS A 172 13.92 0.44 14.70
N GLY A 173 13.39 0.55 13.49
CA GLY A 173 14.13 0.99 12.31
C GLY A 173 14.96 -0.13 11.68
N VAL A 174 15.92 0.27 10.85
CA VAL A 174 16.86 -0.65 10.20
C VAL A 174 18.30 -0.22 10.47
N LYS A 175 19.23 -1.16 10.47
CA LYS A 175 20.65 -0.84 10.58
C LYS A 175 21.23 -0.49 9.22
N ASN A 176 21.97 0.60 9.16
CA ASN A 176 22.80 0.92 8.00
C ASN A 176 24.10 0.10 8.01
N GLU A 177 24.95 0.28 7.00
CA GLU A 177 26.26 -0.38 6.87
C GLU A 177 27.20 -0.17 8.07
N LYS A 178 27.03 0.94 8.80
CA LYS A 178 27.81 1.27 10.01
C LYS A 178 27.19 0.72 11.30
N GLY A 179 26.12 -0.08 11.19
CA GLY A 179 25.41 -0.65 12.34
C GLY A 179 24.52 0.34 13.12
N VAL A 180 24.34 1.55 12.61
CA VAL A 180 23.48 2.58 13.22
C VAL A 180 22.03 2.36 12.82
N TRP A 181 21.11 2.43 13.78
CA TRP A 181 19.68 2.34 13.55
C TRP A 181 19.15 3.63 12.92
N ILE A 182 18.63 3.51 11.71
CA ILE A 182 18.07 4.62 10.93
C ILE A 182 16.59 4.38 10.61
N THR A 183 15.89 5.46 10.22
CA THR A 183 14.55 5.37 9.67
C THR A 183 14.65 5.09 8.17
N PRO A 184 14.09 3.97 7.67
CA PRO A 184 14.05 3.72 6.24
C PRO A 184 13.09 4.69 5.54
N ALA A 185 13.42 5.11 4.33
CA ALA A 185 12.57 5.98 3.51
C ALA A 185 11.24 5.31 3.15
N PHE A 186 11.27 4.00 2.91
CA PHE A 186 10.12 3.18 2.55
C PHE A 186 10.05 1.90 3.41
N PRO A 187 8.84 1.31 3.52
CA PRO A 187 7.54 1.82 3.09
C PRO A 187 7.13 3.07 3.85
N LYS A 188 6.38 3.99 3.22
CA LYS A 188 5.65 5.03 3.94
C LYS A 188 4.46 4.38 4.64
N LEU A 189 4.12 4.86 5.83
CA LEU A 189 3.03 4.34 6.63
C LEU A 189 1.92 5.39 6.74
N ILE A 190 0.68 4.97 6.53
CA ILE A 190 -0.51 5.77 6.76
C ILE A 190 -1.38 5.04 7.77
N TYR A 191 -1.72 5.71 8.86
CA TYR A 191 -2.56 5.20 9.93
C TYR A 191 -3.90 5.93 9.94
N VAL A 192 -5.00 5.18 9.90
CA VAL A 192 -6.36 5.73 9.92
C VAL A 192 -6.83 5.89 11.35
N LEU A 193 -7.30 7.09 11.67
CA LEU A 193 -7.94 7.40 12.94
C LEU A 193 -9.44 7.09 12.83
N GLU A 194 -9.88 6.09 13.59
CA GLU A 194 -11.21 5.50 13.59
C GLU A 194 -11.86 5.70 14.97
N GLU A 195 -13.18 5.53 15.08
CA GLU A 195 -13.89 5.78 16.34
C GLU A 195 -13.39 4.87 17.47
N ASP A 196 -13.04 3.62 17.16
CA ASP A 196 -12.59 2.61 18.13
C ASP A 196 -11.07 2.64 18.44
N ASN A 197 -10.34 3.61 17.89
CA ASN A 197 -8.91 3.76 18.15
C ASN A 197 -8.46 5.17 18.58
N ILE A 198 -9.34 6.19 18.54
CA ILE A 198 -8.93 7.58 18.83
C ILE A 198 -9.17 8.03 20.26
N ARG A 199 -9.95 7.29 21.06
CA ARG A 199 -10.29 7.67 22.43
C ARG A 199 -9.73 6.69 23.43
N GLU A 200 -9.27 7.20 24.56
CA GLU A 200 -8.87 6.37 25.69
C GLU A 200 -10.04 5.49 26.16
N GLY A 201 -9.77 4.19 26.38
CA GLY A 201 -10.78 3.20 26.73
C GLY A 201 -11.33 2.41 25.54
N GLU A 202 -11.14 2.86 24.32
CA GLU A 202 -11.53 2.10 23.12
C GLU A 202 -10.57 0.92 22.89
N PRO A 203 -11.07 -0.19 22.28
CA PRO A 203 -10.35 -1.46 22.19
C PRO A 203 -9.01 -1.37 21.44
N TYR A 204 -8.89 -0.46 20.49
CA TYR A 204 -7.69 -0.30 19.67
C TYR A 204 -6.93 1.01 19.92
N TYR A 205 -7.27 1.75 20.98
CA TYR A 205 -6.56 3.00 21.35
C TYR A 205 -5.06 2.80 21.55
N TYR A 206 -4.64 1.63 22.06
CA TYR A 206 -3.22 1.30 22.23
C TYR A 206 -2.41 1.37 20.92
N LEU A 207 -3.04 1.13 19.76
CA LEU A 207 -2.40 1.28 18.46
C LEU A 207 -2.13 2.75 18.13
N THR A 208 -3.05 3.64 18.47
CA THR A 208 -2.87 5.09 18.30
C THR A 208 -1.75 5.62 19.21
N GLU A 209 -1.67 5.15 20.45
CA GLU A 209 -0.53 5.47 21.30
C GLU A 209 0.79 4.97 20.72
N LEU A 210 0.80 3.74 20.18
CA LEU A 210 1.97 3.18 19.54
C LEU A 210 2.35 3.95 18.25
N ALA A 211 1.36 4.34 17.45
CA ALA A 211 1.55 5.19 16.27
C ALA A 211 2.14 6.56 16.67
N ALA A 212 1.63 7.19 17.72
CA ALA A 212 2.17 8.45 18.24
C ALA A 212 3.62 8.31 18.71
N ARG A 213 3.96 7.22 19.42
CA ARG A 213 5.36 6.91 19.79
C ARG A 213 6.24 6.70 18.56
N CYS A 214 5.69 6.05 17.53
CA CYS A 214 6.40 5.87 16.27
C CYS A 214 6.67 7.23 15.61
N THR A 215 5.67 8.11 15.54
CA THR A 215 5.81 9.46 14.99
C THR A 215 6.84 10.27 15.73
N ALA A 216 6.81 10.26 17.06
CA ALA A 216 7.78 10.98 17.88
C ALA A 216 9.23 10.54 17.63
N LYS A 217 9.45 9.27 17.27
CA LYS A 217 10.79 8.72 17.02
C LYS A 217 11.21 8.72 15.56
N ARG A 218 10.26 8.56 14.64
CA ARG A 218 10.53 8.27 13.22
C ARG A 218 9.84 9.22 12.25
N MET A 219 9.03 10.15 12.73
CA MET A 219 8.23 11.10 11.94
C MET A 219 7.24 10.42 10.97
N VAL A 220 6.84 9.20 11.28
CA VAL A 220 5.82 8.39 10.59
C VAL A 220 5.06 7.58 11.64
N PRO A 221 3.81 7.16 11.39
CA PRO A 221 3.01 7.27 10.16
C PRO A 221 2.43 8.68 9.93
N ASP A 222 1.89 8.91 8.72
CA ASP A 222 0.94 9.97 8.47
C ASP A 222 -0.45 9.52 8.91
N TYR A 223 -1.31 10.47 9.26
CA TYR A 223 -2.65 10.20 9.79
C TYR A 223 -3.75 10.64 8.84
N ILE A 224 -4.77 9.80 8.71
CA ILE A 224 -6.01 10.10 8.00
C ILE A 224 -7.18 9.95 8.96
N SER A 225 -8.07 10.94 9.02
CA SER A 225 -9.33 10.80 9.73
C SER A 225 -10.35 10.05 8.87
N GLU A 226 -10.79 8.87 9.34
CA GLU A 226 -11.84 8.10 8.68
C GLU A 226 -13.10 8.95 8.48
N LYS A 227 -13.56 9.60 9.55
CA LYS A 227 -14.75 10.46 9.52
C LYS A 227 -14.64 11.52 8.43
N LYS A 228 -13.51 12.24 8.38
CA LYS A 228 -13.32 13.30 7.41
C LYS A 228 -13.20 12.76 5.98
N MET A 229 -12.57 11.63 5.81
CA MET A 229 -12.46 11.02 4.49
C MET A 229 -13.83 10.53 4.00
N LYS A 230 -14.64 9.91 4.85
CA LYS A 230 -16.01 9.50 4.52
C LYS A 230 -16.90 10.69 4.15
N GLU A 231 -16.80 11.83 4.85
CA GLU A 231 -17.51 13.06 4.49
C GLU A 231 -17.15 13.55 3.08
N LEU A 232 -15.87 13.47 2.68
CA LEU A 232 -15.38 13.99 1.41
C LEU A 232 -15.48 13.01 0.25
N LYS A 233 -15.69 11.71 0.53
CA LYS A 233 -15.57 10.61 -0.44
C LYS A 233 -16.81 9.70 -0.44
N GLU A 234 -17.98 10.30 -0.43
CA GLU A 234 -19.27 9.59 -0.58
C GLU A 234 -19.44 8.43 0.42
N GLY A 235 -19.04 8.64 1.67
CA GLY A 235 -19.14 7.64 2.73
C GLY A 235 -17.99 6.61 2.74
N ASN A 236 -16.97 6.77 1.93
CA ASN A 236 -15.89 5.79 1.79
C ASN A 236 -14.57 6.26 2.42
N CYS A 237 -13.83 5.30 2.99
CA CYS A 237 -12.44 5.46 3.39
C CYS A 237 -11.61 4.39 2.67
N PHE A 238 -10.56 4.81 1.99
CA PHE A 238 -9.74 3.95 1.14
C PHE A 238 -8.31 4.51 1.02
N PRO A 239 -7.33 3.71 0.57
CA PRO A 239 -5.95 4.16 0.46
C PRO A 239 -5.79 5.38 -0.44
N VAL A 240 -4.89 6.27 -0.05
CA VAL A 240 -4.40 7.34 -0.92
C VAL A 240 -3.23 6.83 -1.76
N MET A 241 -3.00 7.48 -2.89
CA MET A 241 -1.83 7.23 -3.73
C MET A 241 -0.53 7.53 -2.98
N GLY A 242 0.58 6.98 -3.43
CA GLY A 242 1.89 7.16 -2.83
C GLY A 242 2.28 8.61 -2.50
N CYS A 243 1.80 9.56 -3.28
CA CYS A 243 2.00 11.02 -3.08
C CYS A 243 0.89 11.71 -2.26
N ARG A 244 0.02 10.98 -1.55
CA ARG A 244 -1.12 11.45 -0.74
C ARG A 244 -2.33 11.94 -1.54
N SER A 245 -2.38 11.71 -2.84
CA SER A 245 -3.56 12.03 -3.66
C SER A 245 -4.63 10.98 -3.46
N ALA A 246 -5.82 11.37 -3.06
CA ALA A 246 -6.98 10.48 -2.99
C ALA A 246 -7.76 10.53 -4.31
N LEU A 247 -7.94 9.37 -4.95
CA LEU A 247 -8.77 9.27 -6.15
C LEU A 247 -10.22 9.66 -5.86
N ALA A 248 -10.95 10.06 -6.90
CA ALA A 248 -12.40 10.20 -6.79
C ALA A 248 -13.04 8.82 -6.58
N PRO A 249 -14.12 8.71 -5.79
CA PRO A 249 -14.93 7.49 -5.75
C PRO A 249 -15.39 7.12 -7.16
N TRP A 250 -15.37 5.84 -7.46
CA TRP A 250 -15.82 5.32 -8.75
C TRP A 250 -16.58 4.02 -8.54
N LYS A 251 -17.65 3.83 -9.30
CA LYS A 251 -18.49 2.65 -9.25
C LYS A 251 -18.36 1.86 -10.54
N ASP A 252 -18.34 0.55 -10.41
CA ASP A 252 -18.40 -0.37 -11.54
C ASP A 252 -19.80 -0.40 -12.19
N GLU A 253 -19.96 -1.21 -13.23
CA GLU A 253 -21.23 -1.38 -13.97
C GLU A 253 -22.37 -1.90 -13.08
N ASN A 254 -22.04 -2.55 -11.97
CA ASN A 254 -23.00 -3.07 -11.00
C ASN A 254 -23.31 -2.07 -9.86
N GLY A 255 -22.73 -0.88 -9.89
CA GLY A 255 -22.91 0.16 -8.89
C GLY A 255 -22.04 -0.02 -7.63
N ASN A 256 -21.09 -0.96 -7.60
CA ASN A 256 -20.21 -1.18 -6.47
C ASN A 256 -18.99 -0.25 -6.54
N TYR A 257 -18.61 0.33 -5.41
CA TYR A 257 -17.37 1.10 -5.33
C TYR A 257 -16.15 0.21 -5.56
N LYS A 258 -15.21 0.69 -6.38
CA LYS A 258 -13.95 0.03 -6.64
C LYS A 258 -12.80 0.98 -6.33
N PHE A 259 -11.95 0.59 -5.41
CA PHE A 259 -10.80 1.39 -4.96
C PHE A 259 -9.47 0.79 -5.42
N TYR A 260 -9.29 -0.52 -5.27
CA TYR A 260 -8.09 -1.24 -5.68
C TYR A 260 -8.10 -1.62 -7.16
N GLY A 261 -6.92 -1.87 -7.70
CA GLY A 261 -6.73 -2.10 -9.13
C GLY A 261 -6.93 -0.82 -9.96
N ARG A 262 -6.82 0.35 -9.33
CA ARG A 262 -6.92 1.67 -9.95
C ARG A 262 -5.59 2.39 -9.91
N PHE A 263 -5.40 3.28 -10.86
CA PHE A 263 -4.16 4.05 -11.01
C PHE A 263 -4.45 5.46 -11.54
N ASN A 264 -3.46 6.33 -11.42
CA ASN A 264 -3.43 7.55 -12.21
C ASN A 264 -2.42 7.41 -13.35
N GLN A 265 -2.83 7.83 -14.54
CA GLN A 265 -2.02 7.72 -15.76
C GLN A 265 -0.81 8.65 -15.74
N GLY A 266 -0.97 9.84 -15.19
CA GLY A 266 0.08 10.84 -15.13
C GLY A 266 -0.40 12.13 -14.48
N VAL A 267 0.49 13.08 -14.42
CA VAL A 267 0.22 14.44 -13.90
C VAL A 267 0.64 15.48 -14.93
N VAL A 268 -0.17 16.51 -15.10
CA VAL A 268 0.15 17.68 -15.88
C VAL A 268 0.33 18.85 -14.92
N THR A 269 1.49 19.51 -14.99
CA THR A 269 1.89 20.54 -14.03
C THR A 269 1.90 21.90 -14.69
N ILE A 270 1.30 22.90 -14.02
CA ILE A 270 1.43 24.32 -14.39
C ILE A 270 2.63 24.91 -13.64
N ASN A 271 3.57 25.48 -14.38
CA ASN A 271 4.68 26.24 -13.78
C ASN A 271 4.24 27.67 -13.47
N LEU A 272 3.76 27.88 -12.23
CA LEU A 272 3.31 29.21 -11.79
C LEU A 272 4.43 30.24 -11.73
N VAL A 273 5.68 29.81 -11.54
CA VAL A 273 6.84 30.71 -11.56
C VAL A 273 7.04 31.28 -12.97
N ASP A 274 6.95 30.44 -14.00
CA ASP A 274 7.01 30.88 -15.40
C ASP A 274 5.87 31.86 -15.72
N VAL A 275 4.64 31.55 -15.29
CA VAL A 275 3.49 32.46 -15.47
C VAL A 275 3.77 33.83 -14.82
N ALA A 276 4.25 33.84 -13.58
CA ALA A 276 4.54 35.05 -12.84
C ALA A 276 5.67 35.89 -13.49
N LEU A 277 6.76 35.26 -13.88
CA LEU A 277 7.89 35.93 -14.54
C LEU A 277 7.46 36.48 -15.91
N SER A 278 6.71 35.70 -16.69
CA SER A 278 6.23 36.10 -18.02
C SER A 278 5.22 37.23 -17.99
N SER A 279 4.52 37.42 -16.83
CA SER A 279 3.58 38.53 -16.67
C SER A 279 4.26 39.93 -16.53
N GLY A 280 5.57 39.95 -16.28
CA GLY A 280 6.31 41.21 -16.12
C GLY A 280 5.82 42.07 -14.94
N ARG A 281 5.34 41.47 -13.86
CA ARG A 281 4.72 42.10 -12.68
C ARG A 281 3.38 42.77 -12.97
N ASN A 282 2.73 42.44 -14.07
CA ASN A 282 1.36 42.87 -14.37
C ASN A 282 0.37 41.79 -13.92
N TYR A 283 -0.56 42.18 -13.04
CA TYR A 283 -1.50 41.23 -12.42
C TYR A 283 -2.55 40.73 -13.44
N ASP A 284 -3.05 41.60 -14.31
CA ASP A 284 -4.03 41.20 -15.33
C ASP A 284 -3.37 40.25 -16.35
N ARG A 285 -2.15 40.56 -16.75
CA ARG A 285 -1.35 39.73 -17.65
C ARG A 285 -1.01 38.37 -17.04
N PHE A 286 -0.84 38.30 -15.70
CA PHE A 286 -0.65 37.03 -15.00
C PHE A 286 -1.85 36.10 -15.22
N TRP A 287 -3.06 36.59 -15.03
CA TRP A 287 -4.26 35.79 -15.18
C TRP A 287 -4.53 35.38 -16.63
N GLU A 288 -4.27 36.25 -17.60
CA GLU A 288 -4.36 35.90 -19.02
C GLU A 288 -3.43 34.71 -19.35
N ILE A 289 -2.15 34.77 -18.95
CA ILE A 289 -1.19 33.69 -19.18
C ILE A 289 -1.57 32.45 -18.40
N PHE A 290 -2.03 32.58 -17.17
CA PHE A 290 -2.50 31.47 -16.36
C PHE A 290 -3.64 30.72 -17.04
N ASP A 291 -4.65 31.40 -17.50
CA ASP A 291 -5.80 30.81 -18.18
C ASP A 291 -5.39 30.12 -19.49
N GLU A 292 -4.52 30.73 -20.26
CA GLU A 292 -3.93 30.07 -21.46
C GLU A 292 -3.23 28.76 -21.11
N ARG A 293 -2.36 28.76 -20.09
CA ARG A 293 -1.64 27.56 -19.63
C ARG A 293 -2.58 26.52 -19.06
N LEU A 294 -3.60 26.94 -18.31
CA LEU A 294 -4.63 26.05 -17.77
C LEU A 294 -5.39 25.31 -18.89
N GLN A 295 -5.76 26.02 -19.94
CA GLN A 295 -6.40 25.41 -21.10
C GLN A 295 -5.48 24.41 -21.83
N LEU A 296 -4.19 24.69 -21.92
CA LEU A 296 -3.21 23.74 -22.46
C LEU A 296 -3.10 22.49 -21.59
N CYS A 297 -3.06 22.65 -20.26
CA CYS A 297 -3.04 21.52 -19.33
C CYS A 297 -4.30 20.66 -19.44
N TYR A 298 -5.47 21.27 -19.54
CA TYR A 298 -6.73 20.57 -19.75
C TYR A 298 -6.73 19.74 -21.04
N ARG A 299 -6.25 20.32 -22.14
CA ARG A 299 -6.10 19.61 -23.43
C ARG A 299 -5.11 18.46 -23.33
N ALA A 300 -4.02 18.63 -22.62
CA ALA A 300 -3.03 17.57 -22.41
C ALA A 300 -3.61 16.40 -21.59
N VAL A 301 -4.37 16.68 -20.53
CA VAL A 301 -5.06 15.64 -19.74
C VAL A 301 -6.08 14.92 -20.59
N SER A 302 -6.91 15.64 -21.36
CA SER A 302 -7.92 15.05 -22.25
C SER A 302 -7.27 14.14 -23.31
N TYR A 303 -6.16 14.58 -23.89
CA TYR A 303 -5.39 13.76 -24.85
C TYR A 303 -4.85 12.47 -24.20
N THR A 304 -4.32 12.57 -22.99
CA THR A 304 -3.81 11.41 -22.22
C THR A 304 -4.92 10.39 -21.97
N HIS A 305 -6.14 10.85 -21.61
CA HIS A 305 -7.31 9.98 -21.42
C HIS A 305 -7.71 9.24 -22.71
N LEU A 306 -7.78 9.94 -23.84
CA LEU A 306 -8.11 9.34 -25.12
C LEU A 306 -7.10 8.24 -25.50
N ARG A 307 -5.81 8.50 -25.34
CA ARG A 307 -4.75 7.52 -25.64
C ARG A 307 -4.80 6.29 -24.73
N ALA A 308 -5.13 6.46 -23.46
CA ALA A 308 -5.29 5.34 -22.53
C ALA A 308 -6.42 4.38 -22.94
N HIS A 309 -7.51 4.91 -23.52
CA HIS A 309 -8.59 4.09 -24.08
C HIS A 309 -8.19 3.36 -25.37
N GLU A 310 -7.41 4.00 -26.24
CA GLU A 310 -6.91 3.37 -27.48
C GLU A 310 -5.96 2.20 -27.17
N THR A 311 -5.12 2.30 -26.15
CA THR A 311 -4.16 1.26 -25.77
C THR A 311 -4.87 0.02 -25.21
N LYS A 312 -5.98 0.19 -24.49
CA LYS A 312 -6.81 -0.93 -24.01
C LYS A 312 -7.41 -1.77 -25.16
N ALA A 313 -7.79 -1.14 -26.28
CA ALA A 313 -8.34 -1.83 -27.44
C ALA A 313 -7.31 -2.71 -28.18
N ASN A 314 -6.02 -2.48 -27.95
CA ASN A 314 -4.93 -3.23 -28.59
C ASN A 314 -4.32 -4.33 -27.70
N LEU A 315 -4.85 -4.52 -26.47
CA LEU A 315 -4.39 -5.51 -25.49
C LEU A 315 -5.35 -6.69 -25.30
N VAL A 316 -6.39 -6.81 -26.14
CA VAL A 316 -7.31 -7.96 -26.20
C VAL A 316 -6.94 -8.90 -27.34
#